data_1d4084277fdb2abe5c64838e767b2947
#
_entry.id   1d4084277fdb2abe5c64838e767b2947
#
_cell.length_a   1.000
_cell.length_b   1.000
_cell.length_c   1.000
_cell.angle_alpha   90.00
_cell.angle_beta   90.00
_cell.angle_gamma   90.00
#
_symmetry.space_group_name_H-M   'P 1'
#
loop_
_entity.id
_entity.type
_entity.pdbx_description
1 polymer ?
#
loop_
_entity_poly.entity_id
_entity_poly.type
_entity_poly.pdbx_seq_one_letter_code
_entity_poly.pdbx_strand_id
1 'polypeptide(L)'
;NILASIYLQGVDNEMLKFDVTYYRYVDDVLMYGNYDDVNSAYHSLRRRLKYRGLNTHPPSSPKTHLGFLNESFSFLGYVFKENVITVRDSTVASFMKSIASRFSDYLHNKNKRLNKYTHLTSDDLKDIFLEELNDKLTGAISEKKRYGWVAYYSNINDLSLLHKIDFIISEMFKRLDDFDNCAPEGLKKVARAYYEMKFSPHRGYIRDYDQIKTIKQKTEFLHRRGRIAEGERLTKEQVEERYERYKAKNLASMQADEGEVYPK
;
A
#
# COMPACT_ATOMS: atom_id res chain seq x y z
N ASN A 1 3.23 -12.89 -14.43
CA ASN A 1 4.01 -11.77 -15.01
C ASN A 1 5.20 -12.25 -15.89
N ILE A 2 5.89 -13.35 -15.54
CA ILE A 2 7.03 -13.88 -16.32
C ILE A 2 6.61 -14.23 -17.75
N LEU A 3 5.48 -14.94 -17.94
CA LEU A 3 4.97 -15.30 -19.26
C LEU A 3 4.65 -14.06 -20.10
N ALA A 4 4.05 -13.03 -19.51
CA ALA A 4 3.78 -11.77 -20.22
C ALA A 4 5.09 -11.06 -20.62
N SER A 5 6.11 -11.09 -19.79
CA SER A 5 7.41 -10.51 -20.13
C SER A 5 8.10 -11.27 -21.29
N ILE A 6 8.04 -12.61 -21.28
CA ILE A 6 8.56 -13.43 -22.37
C ILE A 6 7.79 -13.14 -23.68
N TYR A 7 6.45 -13.09 -23.61
CA TYR A 7 5.61 -12.81 -24.77
C TYR A 7 5.90 -11.45 -25.41
N LEU A 8 6.19 -10.45 -24.60
CA LEU A 8 6.47 -9.08 -25.05
C LEU A 8 7.95 -8.77 -25.27
N GLN A 9 8.86 -9.71 -25.00
CA GLN A 9 10.30 -9.52 -25.18
C GLN A 9 10.68 -9.00 -26.58
N GLY A 10 10.04 -9.52 -27.63
CA GLY A 10 10.28 -9.04 -28.98
C GLY A 10 9.77 -7.62 -29.27
N VAL A 11 8.83 -7.12 -28.44
CA VAL A 11 8.40 -5.71 -28.47
C VAL A 11 9.46 -4.85 -27.77
N ASP A 12 9.89 -5.29 -26.59
CA ASP A 12 10.92 -4.57 -25.83
C ASP A 12 12.23 -4.44 -26.62
N ASN A 13 12.68 -5.53 -27.25
CA ASN A 13 13.89 -5.53 -28.12
C ASN A 13 13.76 -4.59 -29.33
N GLU A 14 12.55 -4.41 -29.87
CA GLU A 14 12.31 -3.45 -30.95
C GLU A 14 12.46 -2.01 -30.47
N MET A 15 11.99 -1.72 -29.26
CA MET A 15 12.10 -0.36 -28.69
C MET A 15 13.55 0.06 -28.45
N LEU A 16 14.46 -0.87 -28.20
CA LEU A 16 15.90 -0.60 -28.05
C LEU A 16 16.58 -0.09 -29.34
N LYS A 17 15.91 -0.15 -30.50
CA LYS A 17 16.44 0.37 -31.79
C LYS A 17 16.22 1.86 -31.96
N PHE A 18 15.41 2.47 -31.14
CA PHE A 18 15.09 3.91 -31.17
C PHE A 18 15.94 4.65 -30.16
N ASP A 19 16.27 5.88 -30.42
CA ASP A 19 16.97 6.77 -29.47
C ASP A 19 15.96 7.35 -28.47
N VAL A 20 15.38 6.45 -27.67
CA VAL A 20 14.40 6.76 -26.62
C VAL A 20 14.74 6.00 -25.35
N THR A 21 14.47 6.61 -24.22
CA THR A 21 14.43 5.89 -22.94
C THR A 21 13.08 5.19 -22.82
N TYR A 22 13.09 3.86 -22.68
CA TYR A 22 11.91 3.02 -22.64
C TYR A 22 11.84 2.22 -21.34
N TYR A 23 10.69 2.29 -20.69
CA TYR A 23 10.35 1.47 -19.53
C TYR A 23 9.00 0.82 -19.73
N ARG A 24 8.91 -0.46 -19.41
CA ARG A 24 7.64 -1.19 -19.36
C ARG A 24 7.49 -1.90 -18.02
N TYR A 25 6.36 -1.67 -17.38
CA TYR A 25 5.93 -2.43 -16.22
C TYR A 25 4.61 -3.13 -16.54
N VAL A 26 4.71 -4.41 -16.88
CA VAL A 26 3.62 -5.28 -17.36
C VAL A 26 2.96 -4.70 -18.62
N ASP A 27 1.86 -3.96 -18.49
CA ASP A 27 1.10 -3.28 -19.55
C ASP A 27 1.33 -1.76 -19.60
N ASP A 28 1.85 -1.18 -18.52
CA ASP A 28 2.19 0.23 -18.47
C ASP A 28 3.54 0.51 -19.17
N VAL A 29 3.54 1.47 -20.08
CA VAL A 29 4.72 1.88 -20.83
C VAL A 29 4.99 3.36 -20.63
N LEU A 30 6.24 3.70 -20.36
CA LEU A 30 6.77 5.06 -20.35
C LEU A 30 7.89 5.15 -21.39
N MET A 31 7.83 6.14 -22.29
CA MET A 31 8.89 6.47 -23.23
C MET A 31 9.15 7.97 -23.19
N TYR A 32 10.42 8.36 -23.26
CA TYR A 32 10.81 9.76 -23.43
C TYR A 32 12.10 9.90 -24.22
N GLY A 33 12.25 11.04 -24.88
CA GLY A 33 13.36 11.36 -25.78
C GLY A 33 12.99 12.54 -26.68
N ASN A 34 13.67 12.67 -27.82
CA ASN A 34 13.29 13.59 -28.86
C ASN A 34 11.89 13.27 -29.40
N TYR A 35 11.15 14.30 -29.81
CA TYR A 35 9.78 14.13 -30.32
C TYR A 35 9.68 13.14 -31.49
N ASP A 36 10.57 13.27 -32.49
CA ASP A 36 10.54 12.41 -33.69
C ASP A 36 10.85 10.97 -33.36
N ASP A 37 11.82 10.75 -32.45
CA ASP A 37 12.21 9.40 -32.00
C ASP A 37 11.11 8.75 -31.17
N VAL A 38 10.50 9.49 -30.22
CA VAL A 38 9.37 9.02 -29.42
C VAL A 38 8.17 8.70 -30.30
N ASN A 39 7.85 9.54 -31.27
CA ASN A 39 6.75 9.32 -32.20
C ASN A 39 6.98 8.06 -33.07
N SER A 40 8.18 7.89 -33.59
CA SER A 40 8.58 6.73 -34.38
C SER A 40 8.51 5.43 -33.55
N ALA A 41 9.04 5.46 -32.33
CA ALA A 41 8.97 4.36 -31.37
C ALA A 41 7.52 4.02 -31.00
N TYR A 42 6.68 5.03 -30.75
CA TYR A 42 5.27 4.84 -30.44
C TYR A 42 4.50 4.14 -31.57
N HIS A 43 4.71 4.57 -32.81
CA HIS A 43 4.08 3.92 -33.97
C HIS A 43 4.57 2.47 -34.17
N SER A 44 5.85 2.22 -33.94
CA SER A 44 6.41 0.87 -33.98
C SER A 44 5.84 -0.01 -32.85
N LEU A 45 5.77 0.51 -31.62
CA LEU A 45 5.17 -0.17 -30.47
C LEU A 45 3.72 -0.60 -30.77
N ARG A 46 2.89 0.33 -31.26
CA ARG A 46 1.47 0.04 -31.60
C ARG A 46 1.37 -1.06 -32.64
N ARG A 47 2.16 -0.99 -33.72
CA ARG A 47 2.17 -2.00 -34.79
C ARG A 47 2.57 -3.37 -34.25
N ARG A 48 3.63 -3.44 -33.41
CA ARG A 48 4.13 -4.69 -32.82
C ARG A 48 3.13 -5.31 -31.83
N LEU A 49 2.46 -4.51 -31.04
CA LEU A 49 1.41 -4.98 -30.13
C LEU A 49 0.19 -5.48 -30.91
N LYS A 50 -0.27 -4.72 -31.92
CA LYS A 50 -1.37 -5.14 -32.78
C LYS A 50 -1.11 -6.49 -33.48
N TYR A 51 0.12 -6.71 -33.93
CA TYR A 51 0.53 -7.99 -34.54
C TYR A 51 0.41 -9.16 -33.55
N ARG A 52 0.49 -8.88 -32.24
CA ARG A 52 0.30 -9.86 -31.15
C ARG A 52 -1.13 -9.91 -30.60
N GLY A 53 -2.07 -9.30 -31.29
CA GLY A 53 -3.48 -9.24 -30.82
C GLY A 53 -3.71 -8.30 -29.64
N LEU A 54 -2.75 -7.44 -29.31
CA LEU A 54 -2.87 -6.47 -28.23
C LEU A 54 -3.10 -5.06 -28.79
N ASN A 55 -3.97 -4.29 -28.12
CA ASN A 55 -4.27 -2.92 -28.52
C ASN A 55 -3.81 -1.94 -27.42
N THR A 56 -3.20 -0.84 -27.87
CA THR A 56 -2.93 0.31 -27.01
C THR A 56 -4.17 1.21 -26.94
N HIS A 57 -4.31 1.95 -25.87
CA HIS A 57 -5.29 3.04 -25.83
C HIS A 57 -4.93 4.10 -26.88
N PRO A 58 -5.93 4.72 -27.55
CA PRO A 58 -5.65 5.78 -28.52
C PRO A 58 -5.08 7.04 -27.83
N PRO A 59 -4.38 7.92 -28.56
CA PRO A 59 -3.86 9.17 -28.01
C PRO A 59 -4.92 10.09 -27.37
N SER A 60 -6.17 9.99 -27.81
CA SER A 60 -7.33 10.72 -27.24
C SER A 60 -7.83 10.13 -25.93
N SER A 61 -7.34 8.98 -25.51
CA SER A 61 -7.74 8.35 -24.25
C SER A 61 -7.05 9.01 -23.07
N PRO A 62 -7.75 9.21 -21.94
CA PRO A 62 -7.11 9.70 -20.71
C PRO A 62 -6.06 8.73 -20.13
N LYS A 63 -5.98 7.50 -20.67
CA LYS A 63 -4.95 6.50 -20.32
C LYS A 63 -3.68 6.63 -21.14
N THR A 64 -3.66 7.48 -22.17
CA THR A 64 -2.48 7.77 -22.99
C THR A 64 -2.12 9.23 -22.78
N HIS A 65 -0.95 9.48 -22.22
CA HIS A 65 -0.44 10.83 -22.04
C HIS A 65 0.69 11.08 -23.07
N LEU A 66 0.57 12.16 -23.83
CA LEU A 66 1.60 12.69 -24.71
C LEU A 66 1.82 14.15 -24.31
N GLY A 67 3.03 14.51 -23.93
CA GLY A 67 3.33 15.84 -23.45
C GLY A 67 4.82 16.04 -23.24
N PHE A 68 5.20 17.23 -22.81
CA PHE A 68 6.57 17.57 -22.49
C PHE A 68 6.97 17.11 -21.10
N LEU A 69 8.25 16.87 -20.85
CA LEU A 69 8.77 16.41 -19.54
C LEU A 69 8.59 17.44 -18.41
N ASN A 70 8.39 18.71 -18.74
CA ASN A 70 8.05 19.75 -17.78
C ASN A 70 6.56 19.78 -17.41
N GLU A 71 5.73 19.03 -18.09
CA GLU A 71 4.33 18.86 -17.75
C GLU A 71 4.16 17.74 -16.71
N SER A 72 3.06 17.81 -15.95
CA SER A 72 2.75 16.79 -14.97
C SER A 72 2.23 15.52 -15.67
N PHE A 73 2.80 14.37 -15.33
CA PHE A 73 2.33 13.09 -15.81
C PHE A 73 2.26 12.06 -14.68
N SER A 74 1.51 10.98 -14.92
CA SER A 74 1.35 9.89 -13.95
C SER A 74 1.90 8.59 -14.51
N PHE A 75 2.64 7.85 -13.67
CA PHE A 75 3.12 6.50 -13.99
C PHE A 75 3.13 5.63 -12.73
N LEU A 76 2.57 4.42 -12.78
CA LEU A 76 2.48 3.47 -11.67
C LEU A 76 1.91 4.06 -10.37
N GLY A 77 0.90 4.93 -10.47
CA GLY A 77 0.28 5.58 -9.31
C GLY A 77 1.03 6.80 -8.75
N TYR A 78 2.26 7.03 -9.20
CA TYR A 78 3.01 8.26 -8.93
C TYR A 78 2.58 9.38 -9.86
N VAL A 79 2.73 10.61 -9.40
CA VAL A 79 2.63 11.83 -10.20
C VAL A 79 3.99 12.52 -10.18
N PHE A 80 4.50 12.80 -11.36
CA PHE A 80 5.74 13.52 -11.58
C PHE A 80 5.39 14.94 -12.04
N LYS A 81 5.86 15.93 -11.31
CA LYS A 81 5.64 17.34 -11.62
C LYS A 81 6.92 18.10 -11.32
N GLU A 82 7.65 18.49 -12.36
CA GLU A 82 8.98 19.09 -12.21
C GLU A 82 9.88 18.29 -11.26
N ASN A 83 10.24 18.87 -10.12
CA ASN A 83 11.09 18.23 -9.11
C ASN A 83 10.29 17.51 -8.00
N VAL A 84 8.95 17.48 -8.10
CA VAL A 84 8.09 16.85 -7.10
C VAL A 84 7.60 15.50 -7.61
N ILE A 85 7.85 14.47 -6.82
CA ILE A 85 7.27 13.14 -6.98
C ILE A 85 6.26 12.94 -5.87
N THR A 86 5.00 12.85 -6.22
CA THR A 86 3.89 12.69 -5.28
C THR A 86 3.02 11.49 -5.67
N VAL A 87 1.89 11.32 -5.00
CA VAL A 87 0.93 10.23 -5.27
C VAL A 87 -0.32 10.79 -5.92
N ARG A 88 -0.92 10.04 -6.83
CA ARG A 88 -2.18 10.41 -7.49
C ARG A 88 -3.28 10.65 -6.45
N ASP A 89 -4.03 11.74 -6.58
CA ASP A 89 -5.08 12.14 -5.62
C ASP A 89 -6.12 11.02 -5.38
N SER A 90 -6.50 10.30 -6.42
CA SER A 90 -7.44 9.17 -6.31
C SER A 90 -6.89 8.04 -5.43
N THR A 91 -5.59 7.79 -5.48
CA THR A 91 -4.91 6.79 -4.66
C THR A 91 -4.83 7.25 -3.20
N VAL A 92 -4.49 8.52 -2.97
CA VAL A 92 -4.52 9.11 -1.63
C VAL A 92 -5.93 9.05 -1.04
N ALA A 93 -6.94 9.41 -1.83
CA ALA A 93 -8.34 9.34 -1.41
C ALA A 93 -8.79 7.91 -1.07
N SER A 94 -8.37 6.91 -1.84
CA SER A 94 -8.63 5.50 -1.56
C SER A 94 -7.98 5.03 -0.26
N PHE A 95 -6.74 5.41 -0.01
CA PHE A 95 -6.04 5.12 1.25
C PHE A 95 -6.76 5.78 2.43
N MET A 96 -7.10 7.07 2.33
CA MET A 96 -7.85 7.77 3.37
C MET A 96 -9.24 7.17 3.62
N LYS A 97 -9.94 6.72 2.58
CA LYS A 97 -11.21 6.01 2.70
C LYS A 97 -11.06 4.70 3.46
N SER A 98 -9.98 3.95 3.19
CA SER A 98 -9.72 2.69 3.88
C SER A 98 -9.40 2.90 5.37
N ILE A 99 -8.70 4.00 5.71
CA ILE A 99 -8.47 4.42 7.10
C ILE A 99 -9.80 4.83 7.76
N ALA A 100 -10.57 5.70 7.11
CA ALA A 100 -11.89 6.14 7.64
C ALA A 100 -12.83 4.95 7.89
N SER A 101 -12.77 3.91 7.05
CA SER A 101 -13.52 2.68 7.25
C SER A 101 -13.14 1.96 8.55
N ARG A 102 -11.88 2.02 9.00
CA ARG A 102 -11.45 1.47 10.30
C ARG A 102 -12.06 2.22 11.47
N PHE A 103 -12.07 3.56 11.39
CA PHE A 103 -12.73 4.39 12.40
C PHE A 103 -14.23 4.11 12.46
N SER A 104 -14.90 4.03 11.33
CA SER A 104 -16.32 3.70 11.24
C SER A 104 -16.62 2.30 11.78
N ASP A 105 -15.81 1.30 11.44
CA ASP A 105 -15.98 -0.06 11.96
C ASP A 105 -15.79 -0.12 13.48
N TYR A 106 -14.81 0.61 14.03
CA TYR A 106 -14.63 0.72 15.48
C TYR A 106 -15.86 1.34 16.14
N LEU A 107 -16.29 2.50 15.66
CA LEU A 107 -17.40 3.26 16.23
C LEU A 107 -18.72 2.47 16.22
N HIS A 108 -19.07 1.85 15.10
CA HIS A 108 -20.38 1.20 14.92
C HIS A 108 -20.41 -0.27 15.39
N ASN A 109 -19.27 -0.96 15.41
CA ASN A 109 -19.22 -2.38 15.74
C ASN A 109 -18.63 -2.69 17.13
N LYS A 110 -18.22 -1.69 17.90
CA LYS A 110 -17.65 -1.86 19.25
C LYS A 110 -18.54 -2.74 20.13
N ASN A 111 -19.81 -2.35 20.34
CA ASN A 111 -20.73 -3.06 21.21
C ASN A 111 -21.02 -4.50 20.69
N LYS A 112 -21.14 -4.66 19.37
CA LYS A 112 -21.31 -5.99 18.76
C LYS A 112 -20.09 -6.88 19.00
N ARG A 113 -18.89 -6.31 18.99
CA ARG A 113 -17.64 -7.05 19.25
C ARG A 113 -17.55 -7.44 20.73
N LEU A 114 -17.86 -6.54 21.67
CA LEU A 114 -17.91 -6.84 23.10
C LEU A 114 -18.91 -7.95 23.42
N ASN A 115 -20.10 -7.91 22.82
CA ASN A 115 -21.11 -8.95 23.01
C ASN A 115 -20.68 -10.30 22.43
N LYS A 116 -19.93 -10.31 21.32
CA LYS A 116 -19.46 -11.53 20.66
C LYS A 116 -18.23 -12.12 21.34
N TYR A 117 -17.32 -11.31 21.79
CA TYR A 117 -16.04 -11.68 22.40
C TYR A 117 -16.02 -11.26 23.85
N THR A 118 -16.70 -12.06 24.68
CA THR A 118 -16.94 -11.77 26.11
C THR A 118 -15.67 -11.68 26.96
N HIS A 119 -14.54 -12.10 26.44
CA HIS A 119 -13.22 -12.00 27.06
C HIS A 119 -12.55 -10.64 26.81
N LEU A 120 -13.11 -9.79 25.94
CA LEU A 120 -12.54 -8.47 25.65
C LEU A 120 -13.26 -7.38 26.46
N THR A 121 -12.47 -6.47 26.99
CA THR A 121 -12.95 -5.23 27.61
C THR A 121 -13.02 -4.09 26.58
N SER A 122 -13.58 -2.96 26.99
CA SER A 122 -13.56 -1.75 26.16
C SER A 122 -12.13 -1.27 25.90
N ASP A 123 -11.24 -1.39 26.89
CA ASP A 123 -9.85 -0.97 26.76
C ASP A 123 -9.06 -1.90 25.83
N ASP A 124 -9.31 -3.21 25.91
CA ASP A 124 -8.72 -4.16 24.94
C ASP A 124 -9.11 -3.80 23.50
N LEU A 125 -10.35 -3.39 23.26
CA LEU A 125 -10.79 -2.98 21.92
C LEU A 125 -10.14 -1.67 21.46
N LYS A 126 -9.87 -0.73 22.38
CA LYS A 126 -9.11 0.50 22.08
C LYS A 126 -7.70 0.15 21.63
N ASP A 127 -7.02 -0.72 22.38
CA ASP A 127 -5.66 -1.13 22.11
C ASP A 127 -5.57 -1.91 20.78
N ILE A 128 -6.50 -2.84 20.54
CA ILE A 128 -6.59 -3.59 19.30
C ILE A 128 -6.82 -2.65 18.10
N PHE A 129 -7.74 -1.69 18.23
CA PHE A 129 -8.02 -0.71 17.19
C PHE A 129 -6.77 0.12 16.88
N LEU A 130 -6.09 0.64 17.90
CA LEU A 130 -4.90 1.46 17.73
C LEU A 130 -3.76 0.67 17.08
N GLU A 131 -3.53 -0.57 17.52
CA GLU A 131 -2.51 -1.43 16.92
C GLU A 131 -2.82 -1.79 15.46
N GLU A 132 -4.07 -2.13 15.14
CA GLU A 132 -4.50 -2.44 13.77
C GLU A 132 -4.43 -1.20 12.86
N LEU A 133 -4.77 -0.03 13.39
CA LEU A 133 -4.60 1.25 12.68
C LEU A 133 -3.12 1.54 12.44
N ASN A 134 -2.29 1.41 13.46
CA ASN A 134 -0.84 1.63 13.35
C ASN A 134 -0.20 0.72 12.32
N ASP A 135 -0.56 -0.58 12.29
CA ASP A 135 -0.06 -1.51 11.27
C ASP A 135 -0.45 -1.04 9.85
N LYS A 136 -1.67 -0.52 9.68
CA LYS A 136 -2.13 0.02 8.39
C LYS A 136 -1.38 1.28 7.98
N LEU A 137 -1.10 2.18 8.93
CA LEU A 137 -0.38 3.44 8.66
C LEU A 137 1.09 3.21 8.33
N THR A 138 1.72 2.26 9.02
CA THR A 138 3.17 2.02 8.87
C THR A 138 3.51 1.01 7.80
N GLY A 139 2.55 0.16 7.40
CA GLY A 139 2.86 -1.04 6.65
C GLY A 139 3.55 -2.09 7.52
N ALA A 140 4.04 -3.16 6.88
CA ALA A 140 4.70 -4.27 7.55
C ALA A 140 5.81 -4.88 6.69
N ILE A 141 6.65 -5.70 7.35
CA ILE A 141 7.66 -6.53 6.71
C ILE A 141 7.27 -7.99 6.92
N SER A 142 7.33 -8.78 5.87
CA SER A 142 7.15 -10.23 5.91
C SER A 142 7.91 -10.88 4.77
N GLU A 143 8.61 -11.98 5.02
CA GLU A 143 9.44 -12.69 4.04
C GLU A 143 10.43 -11.75 3.33
N LYS A 144 11.02 -10.83 4.08
CA LYS A 144 11.92 -9.77 3.60
C LYS A 144 11.30 -8.80 2.58
N LYS A 145 10.00 -8.86 2.36
CA LYS A 145 9.23 -7.93 1.51
C LYS A 145 8.56 -6.87 2.37
N ARG A 146 8.37 -5.71 1.79
CA ARG A 146 7.71 -4.56 2.42
C ARG A 146 6.30 -4.44 1.86
N TYR A 147 5.33 -4.22 2.74
CA TYR A 147 3.90 -4.19 2.42
C TYR A 147 3.27 -2.89 2.90
N GLY A 148 2.29 -2.41 2.16
CA GLY A 148 1.46 -1.28 2.51
C GLY A 148 1.78 -0.01 1.74
N TRP A 149 0.88 0.96 1.86
CA TRP A 149 0.91 2.20 1.11
C TRP A 149 2.26 2.94 1.21
N VAL A 150 2.80 3.08 2.41
CA VAL A 150 4.09 3.75 2.66
C VAL A 150 5.25 3.02 1.99
N ALA A 151 5.22 1.68 1.98
CA ALA A 151 6.24 0.86 1.35
C ALA A 151 6.22 1.03 -0.17
N TYR A 152 5.02 0.98 -0.77
CA TYR A 152 4.84 1.12 -2.21
C TYR A 152 5.23 2.53 -2.68
N TYR A 153 4.79 3.58 -1.97
CA TYR A 153 5.07 4.98 -2.32
C TYR A 153 6.35 5.54 -1.63
N SER A 154 7.33 4.69 -1.37
CA SER A 154 8.59 5.07 -0.71
C SER A 154 9.50 5.99 -1.54
N ASN A 155 9.22 6.18 -2.84
CA ASN A 155 10.01 7.02 -3.74
C ASN A 155 9.49 8.46 -3.87
N ILE A 156 8.41 8.83 -3.17
CA ILE A 156 7.95 10.23 -3.16
C ILE A 156 8.97 11.14 -2.47
N ASN A 157 8.93 12.42 -2.82
CA ASN A 157 9.64 13.48 -2.11
C ASN A 157 8.70 14.57 -1.59
N ASP A 158 7.39 14.42 -1.80
CA ASP A 158 6.35 15.29 -1.25
C ASP A 158 6.05 14.94 0.20
N LEU A 159 6.88 15.46 1.10
CA LEU A 159 6.71 15.24 2.54
C LEU A 159 5.49 16.00 3.10
N SER A 160 5.05 17.06 2.42
CA SER A 160 3.87 17.83 2.83
C SER A 160 2.61 16.97 2.77
N LEU A 161 2.49 16.11 1.76
CA LEU A 161 1.42 15.12 1.65
C LEU A 161 1.38 14.19 2.86
N LEU A 162 2.52 13.67 3.31
CA LEU A 162 2.59 12.76 4.46
C LEU A 162 2.15 13.44 5.75
N HIS A 163 2.59 14.68 5.99
CA HIS A 163 2.16 15.45 7.15
C HIS A 163 0.68 15.81 7.11
N LYS A 164 0.14 16.10 5.92
CA LYS A 164 -1.30 16.33 5.72
C LYS A 164 -2.12 15.07 6.07
N ILE A 165 -1.66 13.90 5.64
CA ILE A 165 -2.28 12.62 5.99
C ILE A 165 -2.27 12.42 7.51
N ASP A 166 -1.12 12.62 8.18
CA ASP A 166 -1.00 12.51 9.62
C ASP A 166 -1.95 13.45 10.37
N PHE A 167 -2.08 14.69 9.90
CA PHE A 167 -3.00 15.66 10.46
C PHE A 167 -4.46 15.20 10.34
N ILE A 168 -4.88 14.77 9.14
CA ILE A 168 -6.26 14.31 8.92
C ILE A 168 -6.59 13.10 9.81
N ILE A 169 -5.65 12.15 9.95
CA ILE A 169 -5.85 10.98 10.82
C ILE A 169 -6.00 11.40 12.29
N SER A 170 -5.19 12.35 12.76
CA SER A 170 -5.31 12.89 14.10
C SER A 170 -6.69 13.56 14.34
N GLU A 171 -7.21 14.29 13.36
CA GLU A 171 -8.53 14.91 13.41
C GLU A 171 -9.68 13.90 13.46
N MET A 172 -9.49 12.69 12.88
CA MET A 172 -10.52 11.65 12.97
C MET A 172 -10.79 11.17 14.40
N PHE A 173 -9.79 11.25 15.30
CA PHE A 173 -9.96 10.88 16.70
C PHE A 173 -10.90 11.82 17.46
N LYS A 174 -11.15 13.04 16.98
CA LYS A 174 -12.13 13.96 17.56
C LYS A 174 -13.56 13.41 17.61
N ARG A 175 -13.82 12.31 16.90
CA ARG A 175 -15.12 11.62 16.85
C ARG A 175 -15.18 10.39 17.76
N LEU A 176 -14.12 10.12 18.51
CA LEU A 176 -13.99 8.92 19.34
C LEU A 176 -13.90 9.32 20.80
N ASP A 177 -15.04 9.29 21.50
CA ASP A 177 -15.13 9.60 22.95
C ASP A 177 -14.24 8.67 23.78
N ASP A 178 -14.08 7.41 23.35
CA ASP A 178 -13.21 6.44 24.00
C ASP A 178 -11.73 6.87 24.05
N PHE A 179 -11.32 7.80 23.19
CA PHE A 179 -9.99 8.38 23.12
C PHE A 179 -9.96 9.84 23.56
N ASP A 180 -10.91 10.26 24.42
CA ASP A 180 -11.05 11.62 24.93
C ASP A 180 -11.08 12.67 23.80
N ASN A 181 -11.64 12.30 22.65
CA ASN A 181 -11.71 13.12 21.42
C ASN A 181 -10.33 13.64 20.96
N CYS A 182 -9.26 12.92 21.25
CA CYS A 182 -7.90 13.29 20.97
C CYS A 182 -7.10 12.10 20.42
N ALA A 183 -6.14 12.36 19.54
CA ALA A 183 -5.24 11.34 19.05
C ALA A 183 -4.35 10.82 20.20
N PRO A 184 -4.32 9.50 20.46
CA PRO A 184 -3.53 8.95 21.55
C PRO A 184 -2.01 9.06 21.26
N GLU A 185 -1.22 9.12 22.33
CA GLU A 185 0.24 9.19 22.23
C GLU A 185 0.85 8.02 21.43
N GLY A 186 0.23 6.83 21.54
CA GLY A 186 0.64 5.62 20.80
C GLY A 186 0.32 5.63 19.31
N LEU A 187 -0.34 6.67 18.76
CA LEU A 187 -0.62 6.77 17.33
C LEU A 187 0.66 6.98 16.53
N LYS A 188 0.93 6.06 15.63
CA LYS A 188 2.07 6.16 14.72
C LYS A 188 1.80 7.13 13.56
N LYS A 189 2.86 7.75 13.08
CA LYS A 189 2.84 8.76 12.01
C LYS A 189 3.26 8.15 10.69
N VAL A 190 2.51 8.44 9.62
CA VAL A 190 2.82 8.03 8.24
C VAL A 190 4.14 8.65 7.78
N ALA A 191 4.37 9.94 8.10
CA ALA A 191 5.63 10.61 7.79
C ALA A 191 6.83 9.91 8.44
N ARG A 192 6.75 9.53 9.71
CA ARG A 192 7.81 8.75 10.36
C ARG A 192 7.95 7.35 9.77
N ALA A 193 6.83 6.68 9.48
CA ALA A 193 6.84 5.36 8.86
C ALA A 193 7.55 5.39 7.49
N TYR A 194 7.37 6.45 6.70
CA TYR A 194 8.08 6.65 5.45
C TYR A 194 9.61 6.65 5.64
N TYR A 195 10.13 7.41 6.61
CA TYR A 195 11.57 7.42 6.90
C TYR A 195 12.07 6.08 7.42
N GLU A 196 11.35 5.48 8.36
CA GLU A 196 11.73 4.17 8.92
C GLU A 196 11.69 3.08 7.84
N MET A 197 10.65 3.05 7.00
CA MET A 197 10.54 2.08 5.90
C MET A 197 11.68 2.22 4.89
N LYS A 198 12.11 3.45 4.62
CA LYS A 198 13.15 3.74 3.64
C LYS A 198 14.56 3.48 4.15
N PHE A 199 14.85 3.89 5.40
CA PHE A 199 16.22 3.96 5.93
C PHE A 199 16.49 3.01 7.10
N SER A 200 15.46 2.58 7.84
CA SER A 200 15.66 1.83 9.09
C SER A 200 14.50 0.86 9.40
N PRO A 201 14.10 -0.01 8.47
CA PRO A 201 12.83 -0.75 8.57
C PRO A 201 12.77 -1.76 9.74
N HIS A 202 13.90 -2.17 10.30
CA HIS A 202 14.00 -3.16 11.38
C HIS A 202 14.15 -2.56 12.78
N ARG A 203 13.99 -1.23 12.95
CA ARG A 203 14.12 -0.56 14.26
C ARG A 203 12.89 -0.66 15.17
N GLY A 204 11.91 -1.47 14.81
CA GLY A 204 10.72 -1.75 15.66
C GLY A 204 9.56 -0.76 15.49
N TYR A 205 9.71 0.31 14.71
CA TYR A 205 8.59 1.21 14.41
C TYR A 205 7.59 0.57 13.47
N ILE A 206 8.07 -0.19 12.49
CA ILE A 206 7.28 -0.94 11.51
C ILE A 206 7.09 -2.36 12.02
N ARG A 207 5.90 -2.94 11.79
CA ARG A 207 5.64 -4.34 12.13
C ARG A 207 6.52 -5.25 11.27
N ASP A 208 7.39 -6.00 11.92
CA ASP A 208 8.24 -7.00 11.27
C ASP A 208 7.78 -8.41 11.69
N TYR A 209 7.04 -9.07 10.82
CA TYR A 209 6.54 -10.43 11.04
C TYR A 209 7.67 -11.46 11.05
N ASP A 210 8.80 -11.17 10.40
CA ASP A 210 9.97 -12.09 10.36
C ASP A 210 10.67 -12.20 11.72
N GLN A 211 10.41 -11.26 12.64
CA GLN A 211 10.90 -11.30 14.02
C GLN A 211 10.02 -12.16 14.96
N ILE A 212 8.79 -12.51 14.54
CA ILE A 212 7.85 -13.31 15.34
C ILE A 212 8.01 -14.77 14.95
N LYS A 213 8.97 -15.47 15.58
CA LYS A 213 9.40 -16.82 15.17
C LYS A 213 8.87 -17.92 16.09
N THR A 214 8.80 -17.68 17.39
CA THR A 214 8.45 -18.70 18.37
C THR A 214 6.95 -18.80 18.60
N ILE A 215 6.45 -19.98 18.99
CA ILE A 215 5.05 -20.16 19.35
C ILE A 215 4.64 -19.20 20.48
N LYS A 216 5.52 -18.97 21.46
CA LYS A 216 5.27 -18.02 22.54
C LYS A 216 5.02 -16.61 21.99
N GLN A 217 5.89 -16.12 21.09
CA GLN A 217 5.72 -14.79 20.47
C GLN A 217 4.42 -14.70 19.64
N LYS A 218 4.07 -15.77 18.91
CA LYS A 218 2.82 -15.84 18.14
C LYS A 218 1.59 -15.84 19.05
N THR A 219 1.65 -16.55 20.17
CA THR A 219 0.59 -16.58 21.17
C THR A 219 0.41 -15.18 21.80
N GLU A 220 1.48 -14.54 22.25
CA GLU A 220 1.46 -13.17 22.81
C GLU A 220 0.94 -12.15 21.80
N PHE A 221 1.33 -12.28 20.52
CA PHE A 221 0.82 -11.44 19.45
C PHE A 221 -0.70 -11.61 19.27
N LEU A 222 -1.19 -12.85 19.23
CA LEU A 222 -2.61 -13.16 19.06
C LEU A 222 -3.44 -12.71 20.27
N HIS A 223 -2.92 -12.83 21.50
CA HIS A 223 -3.56 -12.30 22.71
C HIS A 223 -3.76 -10.79 22.61
N ARG A 224 -2.69 -10.04 22.31
CA ARG A 224 -2.79 -8.58 22.13
C ARG A 224 -3.78 -8.16 21.03
N ARG A 225 -4.06 -9.04 20.08
CA ARG A 225 -5.05 -8.82 19.02
C ARG A 225 -6.44 -9.36 19.35
N GLY A 226 -6.65 -9.84 20.57
CA GLY A 226 -7.92 -10.41 21.01
C GLY A 226 -8.33 -11.66 20.23
N ARG A 227 -7.36 -12.42 19.69
CA ARG A 227 -7.60 -13.63 18.90
C ARG A 227 -7.50 -14.90 19.72
N ILE A 228 -7.04 -14.79 20.94
CA ILE A 228 -6.99 -15.84 21.96
C ILE A 228 -7.52 -15.22 23.24
N ALA A 229 -8.46 -15.92 23.90
CA ALA A 229 -8.99 -15.49 25.18
C ALA A 229 -7.99 -15.80 26.31
N GLU A 230 -8.08 -15.04 27.41
CA GLU A 230 -7.29 -15.34 28.58
C GLU A 230 -7.63 -16.73 29.11
N GLY A 231 -6.60 -17.57 29.36
CA GLY A 231 -6.77 -18.96 29.79
C GLY A 231 -7.15 -19.96 28.67
N GLU A 232 -7.41 -19.51 27.44
CA GLU A 232 -7.63 -20.42 26.31
C GLU A 232 -6.36 -21.22 25.98
N ARG A 233 -6.48 -22.55 26.04
CA ARG A 233 -5.36 -23.46 25.72
C ARG A 233 -5.44 -23.91 24.27
N LEU A 234 -4.45 -23.56 23.49
CA LEU A 234 -4.33 -23.97 22.09
C LEU A 234 -3.12 -24.88 21.89
N THR A 235 -3.23 -25.81 20.95
CA THR A 235 -2.07 -26.56 20.48
C THR A 235 -1.13 -25.67 19.66
N LYS A 236 0.10 -26.12 19.46
CA LYS A 236 1.08 -25.38 18.65
C LYS A 236 0.58 -25.15 17.23
N GLU A 237 -0.05 -26.15 16.65
CA GLU A 237 -0.62 -26.12 15.30
C GLU A 237 -1.76 -25.11 15.20
N GLN A 238 -2.62 -25.04 16.21
CA GLN A 238 -3.73 -24.07 16.25
C GLN A 238 -3.25 -22.63 16.38
N VAL A 239 -2.19 -22.39 17.17
CA VAL A 239 -1.56 -21.06 17.29
C VAL A 239 -0.96 -20.67 15.94
N GLU A 240 -0.23 -21.59 15.29
CA GLU A 240 0.39 -21.36 14.00
C GLU A 240 -0.66 -21.00 12.93
N GLU A 241 -1.72 -21.80 12.82
CA GLU A 241 -2.81 -21.58 11.86
C GLU A 241 -3.50 -20.24 12.07
N ARG A 242 -3.84 -19.90 13.34
CA ARG A 242 -4.49 -18.60 13.64
C ARG A 242 -3.58 -17.43 13.32
N TYR A 243 -2.28 -17.54 13.63
CA TYR A 243 -1.28 -16.52 13.35
C TYR A 243 -1.10 -16.30 11.85
N GLU A 244 -0.89 -17.36 11.07
CA GLU A 244 -0.72 -17.25 9.61
C GLU A 244 -1.98 -16.70 8.93
N ARG A 245 -3.16 -17.12 9.37
CA ARG A 245 -4.44 -16.57 8.88
C ARG A 245 -4.57 -15.07 9.17
N TYR A 246 -4.20 -14.65 10.38
CA TYR A 246 -4.22 -13.23 10.75
C TYR A 246 -3.22 -12.43 9.91
N LYS A 247 -1.97 -12.91 9.83
CA LYS A 247 -0.89 -12.30 9.04
C LYS A 247 -1.30 -12.14 7.59
N ALA A 248 -1.76 -13.21 6.94
CA ALA A 248 -2.17 -13.19 5.55
C ALA A 248 -3.30 -12.18 5.30
N LYS A 249 -4.32 -12.13 6.17
CA LYS A 249 -5.41 -11.14 6.07
C LYS A 249 -4.91 -9.71 6.20
N ASN A 250 -3.99 -9.45 7.13
CA ASN A 250 -3.45 -8.12 7.35
C ASN A 250 -2.59 -7.65 6.17
N LEU A 251 -1.70 -8.52 5.67
CA LEU A 251 -0.87 -8.24 4.49
C LEU A 251 -1.73 -8.00 3.24
N ALA A 252 -2.77 -8.81 3.01
CA ALA A 252 -3.70 -8.60 1.90
C ALA A 252 -4.43 -7.25 2.00
N SER A 253 -4.83 -6.83 3.21
CA SER A 253 -5.42 -5.50 3.45
C SER A 253 -4.44 -4.36 3.14
N MET A 254 -3.15 -4.55 3.43
CA MET A 254 -2.10 -3.57 3.13
C MET A 254 -1.84 -3.47 1.62
N GLN A 255 -1.79 -4.62 0.93
CA GLN A 255 -1.64 -4.66 -0.53
C GLN A 255 -2.80 -3.99 -1.26
N ALA A 256 -4.02 -4.10 -0.74
CA ALA A 256 -5.18 -3.42 -1.32
C ALA A 256 -5.06 -1.88 -1.27
N ASP A 257 -4.26 -1.33 -0.36
CA ASP A 257 -4.01 0.11 -0.26
C ASP A 257 -2.93 0.62 -1.23
N GLU A 258 -2.13 -0.27 -1.81
CA GLU A 258 -1.07 0.10 -2.76
C GLU A 258 -1.63 0.66 -4.08
N GLY A 259 -2.95 0.59 -4.24
CA GLY A 259 -3.68 1.05 -5.41
C GLY A 259 -3.86 -0.05 -6.44
N GLU A 260 -4.86 0.09 -7.28
CA GLU A 260 -5.02 -0.78 -8.45
C GLU A 260 -3.91 -0.43 -9.45
N VAL A 261 -2.81 -1.15 -9.40
CA VAL A 261 -1.83 -1.19 -10.50
C VAL A 261 -2.46 -1.91 -11.69
N TYR A 262 -3.53 -2.67 -11.42
CA TYR A 262 -4.34 -3.36 -12.43
C TYR A 262 -5.82 -3.17 -12.11
N PRO A 263 -6.62 -2.52 -12.98
CA PRO A 263 -8.07 -2.69 -12.92
C PRO A 263 -8.39 -4.18 -13.10
N LYS A 264 -9.17 -4.70 -12.17
CA LYS A 264 -9.71 -6.08 -12.27
C LYS A 264 -10.59 -6.22 -13.51
#